data_b92a1baaf2d4e9f5b5ca9255ecf69291
#
_entry.id   b92a1baaf2d4e9f5b5ca9255ecf69291
#
_cell.length_a   1.000
_cell.length_b   1.000
_cell.length_c   1.000
_cell.angle_alpha   90.00
_cell.angle_beta   90.00
_cell.angle_gamma   90.00
#
_symmetry.space_group_name_H-M   'P 1'
#
loop_
_entity.id
_entity.type
_entity.pdbx_description
1 polymer ?
#
loop_
_entity_poly.entity_id
_entity_poly.type
_entity_poly.pdbx_seq_one_letter_code
_entity_poly.pdbx_strand_id
1 'polypeptide(L)'
;ADVMLSEVVVKPKKEKYSRKNNPAVEFMKKVIENKKVLKLEENDYYQYQKYEKMKMSINDVTPEKMEKGIYKKFSFFKDQVEVSPKTNKMILPISIKETASKTIYRKSPKSEKTIIEGMNSNGIEEFFNTGDMLGTILTDVFSDVNIYDDDIRLLQRRFVSPIGRGAISFYKFYLMDTLMV
;
A
#
# COMPACT_ATOMS: atom_id res chain seq x y z
N ALA A 1 27.59 27.63 47.44
CA ALA A 1 26.54 26.61 47.31
C ALA A 1 25.90 26.81 45.94
N ASP A 2 26.30 25.96 44.98
CA ASP A 2 25.73 25.98 43.63
C ASP A 2 24.35 25.31 43.67
N VAL A 3 23.32 26.07 43.41
CA VAL A 3 21.96 25.55 43.23
C VAL A 3 21.85 25.06 41.80
N MET A 4 21.92 23.75 41.62
CA MET A 4 21.59 23.14 40.35
C MET A 4 20.10 23.28 40.10
N LEU A 5 19.72 24.15 39.16
CA LEU A 5 18.35 24.23 38.67
C LEU A 5 18.06 23.00 37.84
N SER A 6 17.15 22.14 38.30
CA SER A 6 16.65 21.01 37.50
C SER A 6 15.85 21.53 36.32
N GLU A 7 16.16 21.01 35.15
CA GLU A 7 15.45 21.37 33.91
C GLU A 7 13.96 20.99 34.04
N VAL A 8 13.10 21.99 33.95
CA VAL A 8 11.65 21.80 33.92
C VAL A 8 11.23 21.51 32.49
N VAL A 9 11.11 20.28 32.13
CA VAL A 9 10.58 19.84 30.82
C VAL A 9 9.06 20.10 30.80
N VAL A 10 8.63 21.21 30.24
CA VAL A 10 7.23 21.50 30.01
C VAL A 10 6.77 20.66 28.80
N LYS A 11 6.13 19.53 29.05
CA LYS A 11 5.47 18.75 28.00
C LYS A 11 4.15 19.44 27.65
N PRO A 12 3.93 19.85 26.37
CA PRO A 12 2.65 20.42 25.99
C PRO A 12 1.52 19.43 26.24
N LYS A 13 0.44 19.91 26.85
CA LYS A 13 -0.75 19.12 27.13
C LYS A 13 -1.33 18.66 25.77
N LYS A 14 -1.43 17.35 25.54
CA LYS A 14 -2.03 16.83 24.31
C LYS A 14 -3.47 17.33 24.23
N GLU A 15 -3.74 18.19 23.27
CA GLU A 15 -5.11 18.65 23.00
C GLU A 15 -5.99 17.46 22.64
N LYS A 16 -7.20 17.45 23.21
CA LYS A 16 -8.19 16.41 22.90
C LYS A 16 -8.70 16.63 21.48
N TYR A 17 -8.61 15.62 20.65
CA TYR A 17 -9.13 15.70 19.28
C TYR A 17 -10.60 16.10 19.26
N SER A 18 -10.93 17.12 18.46
CA SER A 18 -12.31 17.53 18.17
C SER A 18 -12.54 17.54 16.65
N ARG A 19 -13.73 17.12 16.22
CA ARG A 19 -14.16 17.29 14.82
C ARG A 19 -14.76 18.67 14.58
N LYS A 20 -15.27 19.30 15.64
CA LYS A 20 -15.91 20.61 15.56
C LYS A 20 -14.83 21.70 15.45
N ASN A 21 -14.98 22.60 14.49
CA ASN A 21 -14.05 23.69 14.21
C ASN A 21 -12.61 23.20 13.92
N ASN A 22 -12.47 22.05 13.30
CA ASN A 22 -11.18 21.46 12.95
C ASN A 22 -10.88 21.76 11.46
N PRO A 23 -9.85 22.54 11.14
CA PRO A 23 -9.55 22.92 9.76
C PRO A 23 -9.20 21.71 8.87
N ALA A 24 -8.58 20.67 9.42
CA ALA A 24 -8.33 19.44 8.67
C ALA A 24 -9.63 18.72 8.29
N VAL A 25 -10.64 18.73 9.17
CA VAL A 25 -11.95 18.15 8.89
C VAL A 25 -12.69 18.95 7.82
N GLU A 26 -12.67 20.26 7.88
CA GLU A 26 -13.31 21.13 6.88
C GLU A 26 -12.63 20.98 5.50
N PHE A 27 -11.32 20.87 5.47
CA PHE A 27 -10.59 20.57 4.24
C PHE A 27 -11.00 19.20 3.67
N MET A 28 -11.05 18.17 4.51
CA MET A 28 -11.44 16.81 4.08
C MET A 28 -12.87 16.74 3.59
N LYS A 29 -13.81 17.51 4.14
CA LYS A 29 -15.18 17.61 3.59
C LYS A 29 -15.16 18.09 2.15
N LYS A 30 -14.39 19.16 1.85
CA LYS A 30 -14.23 19.65 0.47
C LYS A 30 -13.61 18.62 -0.46
N VAL A 31 -12.60 17.87 0.00
CA VAL A 31 -11.99 16.77 -0.77
C VAL A 31 -13.05 15.70 -1.10
N ILE A 32 -13.84 15.28 -0.10
CA ILE A 32 -14.88 14.26 -0.27
C ILE A 32 -15.98 14.71 -1.23
N GLU A 33 -16.39 15.97 -1.16
CA GLU A 33 -17.39 16.56 -2.05
C GLU A 33 -16.90 16.59 -3.51
N ASN A 34 -15.63 16.94 -3.71
CA ASN A 34 -15.03 17.10 -5.04
C ASN A 34 -14.40 15.82 -5.60
N LYS A 35 -14.34 14.72 -4.85
CA LYS A 35 -13.64 13.50 -5.29
C LYS A 35 -14.16 12.94 -6.62
N LYS A 36 -15.43 13.13 -6.94
CA LYS A 36 -16.03 12.65 -8.20
C LYS A 36 -15.36 13.28 -9.42
N VAL A 37 -14.97 14.55 -9.33
CA VAL A 37 -14.34 15.26 -10.46
C VAL A 37 -12.98 14.65 -10.81
N LEU A 38 -12.31 14.06 -9.82
CA LEU A 38 -10.98 13.45 -9.96
C LEU A 38 -11.05 11.95 -10.27
N LYS A 39 -12.24 11.37 -10.25
CA LYS A 39 -12.41 9.95 -10.54
C LYS A 39 -12.24 9.71 -12.06
N LEU A 40 -11.29 8.84 -12.41
CA LEU A 40 -10.96 8.60 -13.83
C LEU A 40 -12.17 8.13 -14.64
N GLU A 41 -13.03 7.29 -14.04
CA GLU A 41 -14.20 6.71 -14.67
C GLU A 41 -15.32 7.71 -15.00
N GLU A 42 -15.23 8.94 -14.50
CA GLU A 42 -16.13 10.03 -14.87
C GLU A 42 -15.78 10.66 -16.23
N ASN A 43 -14.56 10.44 -16.72
CA ASN A 43 -14.18 10.87 -18.06
C ASN A 43 -14.79 9.95 -19.14
N ASP A 44 -15.12 10.52 -20.29
CA ASP A 44 -15.63 9.75 -21.43
C ASP A 44 -14.59 8.78 -21.96
N TYR A 45 -13.34 9.19 -21.98
CA TYR A 45 -12.19 8.39 -22.38
C TYR A 45 -11.01 8.69 -21.46
N TYR A 46 -10.26 7.64 -21.11
CA TYR A 46 -8.94 7.79 -20.49
C TYR A 46 -8.03 6.63 -20.90
N GLN A 47 -6.74 6.86 -20.76
CA GLN A 47 -5.73 5.82 -20.84
C GLN A 47 -4.65 6.10 -19.81
N TYR A 48 -4.06 5.02 -19.28
CA TYR A 48 -2.90 5.13 -18.42
C TYR A 48 -1.94 3.95 -18.64
N GLN A 49 -0.68 4.17 -18.33
CA GLN A 49 0.32 3.12 -18.23
C GLN A 49 0.51 2.77 -16.76
N LYS A 50 0.58 1.47 -16.46
CA LYS A 50 0.83 0.92 -15.13
C LYS A 50 2.07 0.07 -15.19
N TYR A 51 3.04 0.38 -14.33
CA TYR A 51 4.15 -0.50 -14.02
C TYR A 51 3.94 -1.05 -12.61
N GLU A 52 3.96 -2.36 -12.48
CA GLU A 52 3.79 -3.08 -11.25
C GLU A 52 4.98 -3.99 -11.00
N LYS A 53 5.57 -3.88 -9.81
CA LYS A 53 6.64 -4.76 -9.36
C LYS A 53 6.21 -5.44 -8.06
N MET A 54 6.06 -6.74 -8.13
CA MET A 54 5.75 -7.60 -6.99
C MET A 54 6.99 -8.38 -6.59
N LYS A 55 7.40 -8.26 -5.33
CA LYS A 55 8.52 -9.00 -4.76
C LYS A 55 8.04 -9.77 -3.54
N MET A 56 8.13 -11.08 -3.60
CA MET A 56 7.90 -11.96 -2.45
C MET A 56 9.22 -12.37 -1.82
N SER A 57 9.29 -12.28 -0.51
CA SER A 57 10.51 -12.63 0.22
C SER A 57 10.15 -13.33 1.53
N ILE A 58 10.98 -14.28 1.93
CA ILE A 58 10.96 -14.88 3.26
C ILE A 58 11.81 -14.00 4.17
N ASN A 59 11.27 -13.63 5.33
CA ASN A 59 11.88 -12.65 6.24
C ASN A 59 12.50 -13.27 7.52
N ASP A 60 12.48 -14.57 7.66
CA ASP A 60 13.05 -15.29 8.80
C ASP A 60 14.17 -16.22 8.34
N VAL A 61 15.17 -15.63 7.70
CA VAL A 61 16.30 -16.34 7.14
C VAL A 61 17.51 -16.12 8.05
N THR A 62 18.16 -17.22 8.47
CA THR A 62 19.46 -17.19 9.12
C THR A 62 20.43 -18.12 8.40
N PRO A 63 21.76 -17.90 8.52
CA PRO A 63 22.74 -18.79 7.89
C PRO A 63 22.51 -20.26 8.23
N GLU A 64 22.16 -20.57 9.49
CA GLU A 64 21.92 -21.93 9.95
C GLU A 64 20.65 -22.54 9.34
N LYS A 65 19.61 -21.72 9.12
CA LYS A 65 18.38 -22.16 8.47
C LYS A 65 18.60 -22.42 6.99
N MET A 66 19.45 -21.66 6.33
CA MET A 66 19.75 -21.81 4.89
C MET A 66 20.41 -23.16 4.55
N GLU A 67 21.04 -23.81 5.52
CA GLU A 67 21.66 -25.12 5.33
C GLU A 67 20.67 -26.28 5.57
N LYS A 68 19.43 -26.03 5.95
CA LYS A 68 18.45 -27.04 6.37
C LYS A 68 17.12 -26.97 5.60
N GLY A 69 16.45 -28.09 5.51
CA GLY A 69 15.07 -28.18 5.05
C GLY A 69 14.84 -27.63 3.66
N ILE A 70 13.76 -26.86 3.52
CA ILE A 70 13.33 -26.26 2.25
C ILE A 70 14.37 -25.26 1.69
N TYR A 71 15.09 -24.56 2.55
CA TYR A 71 16.09 -23.57 2.13
C TYR A 71 17.27 -24.21 1.39
N LYS A 72 17.62 -25.46 1.72
CA LYS A 72 18.65 -26.20 1.01
C LYS A 72 18.27 -26.46 -0.45
N LYS A 73 16.98 -26.63 -0.75
CA LYS A 73 16.47 -26.77 -2.12
C LYS A 73 16.59 -25.49 -2.93
N PHE A 74 16.64 -24.34 -2.26
CA PHE A 74 16.75 -23.01 -2.86
C PHE A 74 18.16 -22.42 -2.72
N SER A 75 19.19 -23.27 -2.67
CA SER A 75 20.58 -22.85 -2.51
C SER A 75 21.04 -21.85 -3.59
N PHE A 76 20.44 -21.87 -4.78
CA PHE A 76 20.72 -20.92 -5.87
C PHE A 76 20.26 -19.49 -5.56
N PHE A 77 19.45 -19.28 -4.52
CA PHE A 77 19.10 -17.94 -4.06
C PHE A 77 20.02 -17.38 -2.96
N LYS A 78 21.01 -18.15 -2.50
CA LYS A 78 21.91 -17.71 -1.42
C LYS A 78 22.57 -16.37 -1.73
N ASP A 79 22.94 -16.15 -2.99
CA ASP A 79 23.57 -14.92 -3.47
C ASP A 79 22.59 -13.73 -3.58
N GLN A 80 21.27 -13.98 -3.42
CA GLN A 80 20.23 -12.98 -3.50
C GLN A 80 19.70 -12.53 -2.12
N VAL A 81 20.34 -12.99 -1.05
CA VAL A 81 19.97 -12.58 0.30
C VAL A 81 20.23 -11.08 0.47
N GLU A 82 19.21 -10.37 0.89
CA GLU A 82 19.27 -8.95 1.16
C GLU A 82 19.03 -8.68 2.65
N VAL A 83 19.42 -7.49 3.09
CA VAL A 83 19.08 -7.02 4.45
C VAL A 83 17.92 -6.04 4.34
N SER A 84 16.84 -6.31 5.05
CA SER A 84 15.68 -5.41 5.11
C SER A 84 16.07 -4.09 5.77
N PRO A 85 15.93 -2.94 5.09
CA PRO A 85 16.28 -1.64 5.66
C PRO A 85 15.38 -1.24 6.85
N LYS A 86 14.18 -1.84 6.96
CA LYS A 86 13.25 -1.53 8.05
C LYS A 86 13.49 -2.36 9.30
N THR A 87 13.87 -3.62 9.16
CA THR A 87 13.96 -4.57 10.27
C THR A 87 15.37 -5.01 10.58
N ASN A 88 16.32 -4.67 9.71
CA ASN A 88 17.72 -5.12 9.74
C ASN A 88 17.86 -6.66 9.78
N LYS A 89 16.84 -7.39 9.30
CA LYS A 89 16.83 -8.85 9.20
C LYS A 89 17.18 -9.26 7.78
N MET A 90 17.81 -10.43 7.67
CA MET A 90 18.05 -11.06 6.37
C MET A 90 16.72 -11.47 5.75
N ILE A 91 16.52 -11.13 4.48
CA ILE A 91 15.37 -11.50 3.66
C ILE A 91 15.88 -12.24 2.43
N LEU A 92 15.17 -13.31 2.06
CA LEU A 92 15.44 -14.08 0.87
C LEU A 92 14.33 -13.84 -0.15
N PRO A 93 14.59 -13.12 -1.25
CA PRO A 93 13.64 -13.03 -2.35
C PRO A 93 13.39 -14.40 -2.96
N ILE A 94 12.14 -14.81 -3.08
CA ILE A 94 11.75 -16.09 -3.67
C ILE A 94 11.02 -15.93 -4.99
N SER A 95 10.45 -14.77 -5.23
CA SER A 95 9.82 -14.44 -6.51
C SER A 95 9.78 -12.94 -6.74
N ILE A 96 10.03 -12.54 -7.98
CA ILE A 96 9.90 -11.16 -8.46
C ILE A 96 9.11 -11.23 -9.75
N LYS A 97 8.02 -10.47 -9.83
CA LYS A 97 7.20 -10.30 -11.03
C LYS A 97 7.10 -8.82 -11.36
N GLU A 98 7.40 -8.48 -12.58
CA GLU A 98 7.29 -7.12 -13.12
C GLU A 98 6.33 -7.15 -14.31
N THR A 99 5.40 -6.21 -14.36
CA THR A 99 4.44 -6.10 -15.44
C THR A 99 4.30 -4.64 -15.84
N ALA A 100 4.49 -4.36 -17.12
CA ALA A 100 4.14 -3.09 -17.74
C ALA A 100 2.86 -3.28 -18.56
N SER A 101 1.86 -2.45 -18.33
CA SER A 101 0.59 -2.54 -19.02
C SER A 101 0.04 -1.16 -19.38
N LYS A 102 -0.80 -1.13 -20.39
CA LYS A 102 -1.55 0.04 -20.83
C LYS A 102 -3.04 -0.28 -20.77
N THR A 103 -3.79 0.52 -20.04
CA THR A 103 -5.25 0.42 -19.97
C THR A 103 -5.88 1.57 -20.74
N ILE A 104 -6.88 1.23 -21.56
CA ILE A 104 -7.68 2.15 -22.37
C ILE A 104 -9.13 1.95 -21.98
N TYR A 105 -9.81 3.02 -21.64
CA TYR A 105 -11.20 3.02 -21.19
C TYR A 105 -12.06 3.97 -22.02
N ARG A 106 -13.31 3.56 -22.24
CA ARG A 106 -14.38 4.36 -22.81
C ARG A 106 -15.66 4.18 -21.98
N LYS A 107 -16.32 5.30 -21.65
CA LYS A 107 -17.52 5.32 -20.80
C LYS A 107 -18.78 4.85 -21.55
N SER A 108 -18.96 5.29 -22.81
CA SER A 108 -20.18 4.94 -23.56
C SER A 108 -19.86 4.55 -25.02
N PRO A 109 -20.27 3.35 -25.49
CA PRO A 109 -20.62 2.20 -24.68
C PRO A 109 -19.43 1.78 -23.81
N LYS A 110 -19.70 1.33 -22.57
CA LYS A 110 -18.63 0.99 -21.61
C LYS A 110 -17.74 -0.11 -22.17
N SER A 111 -16.45 0.19 -22.26
CA SER A 111 -15.43 -0.74 -22.71
C SER A 111 -14.11 -0.42 -22.05
N GLU A 112 -13.42 -1.47 -21.63
CA GLU A 112 -12.08 -1.37 -21.06
C GLU A 112 -11.20 -2.47 -21.65
N LYS A 113 -9.97 -2.09 -22.02
CA LYS A 113 -8.97 -3.04 -22.55
C LYS A 113 -7.63 -2.76 -21.91
N THR A 114 -7.08 -3.79 -21.28
CA THR A 114 -5.71 -3.76 -20.78
C THR A 114 -4.80 -4.56 -21.70
N ILE A 115 -3.72 -3.94 -22.13
CA ILE A 115 -2.68 -4.51 -22.98
C ILE A 115 -1.43 -4.68 -22.15
N ILE A 116 -0.92 -5.90 -22.03
CA ILE A 116 0.36 -6.16 -21.40
C ILE A 116 1.45 -5.83 -22.41
N GLU A 117 2.25 -4.80 -22.14
CA GLU A 117 3.35 -4.35 -23.00
C GLU A 117 4.66 -5.08 -22.70
N GLY A 118 4.81 -5.54 -21.46
CA GLY A 118 5.96 -6.36 -21.04
C GLY A 118 5.70 -7.05 -19.72
N MET A 119 6.28 -8.24 -19.57
CA MET A 119 6.23 -9.01 -18.34
C MET A 119 7.56 -9.74 -18.14
N ASN A 120 8.08 -9.65 -16.92
CA ASN A 120 9.25 -10.42 -16.48
C ASN A 120 8.89 -11.11 -15.16
N SER A 121 9.17 -12.40 -15.07
CA SER A 121 8.93 -13.18 -13.86
C SER A 121 10.14 -14.05 -13.58
N ASN A 122 10.69 -13.90 -12.39
CA ASN A 122 11.79 -14.71 -11.89
C ASN A 122 11.43 -15.30 -10.52
N GLY A 123 11.76 -16.57 -10.33
CA GLY A 123 11.56 -17.25 -9.05
C GLY A 123 10.57 -18.40 -9.13
N ILE A 124 9.98 -18.74 -8.00
CA ILE A 124 9.14 -19.92 -7.86
C ILE A 124 7.70 -19.55 -8.22
N GLU A 125 7.31 -19.79 -9.48
CA GLU A 125 5.95 -19.53 -9.96
C GLU A 125 4.88 -20.35 -9.22
N GLU A 126 5.24 -21.53 -8.70
CA GLU A 126 4.33 -22.40 -7.95
C GLU A 126 3.69 -21.68 -6.75
N PHE A 127 4.35 -20.70 -6.12
CA PHE A 127 3.76 -19.92 -5.04
C PHE A 127 2.59 -19.04 -5.49
N PHE A 128 2.51 -18.67 -6.78
CA PHE A 128 1.41 -17.87 -7.30
C PHE A 128 0.27 -18.74 -7.87
N ASN A 129 0.58 -19.99 -8.20
CA ASN A 129 -0.37 -20.88 -8.83
C ASN A 129 -1.03 -21.88 -7.87
N THR A 130 -0.65 -21.84 -6.59
CA THR A 130 -1.33 -22.66 -5.59
C THR A 130 -2.74 -22.13 -5.42
N GLY A 131 -3.74 -22.87 -5.91
CA GLY A 131 -5.16 -22.61 -5.70
C GLY A 131 -5.58 -22.63 -4.23
N ASP A 132 -4.62 -22.56 -3.33
CA ASP A 132 -4.72 -22.58 -1.91
C ASP A 132 -5.04 -21.19 -1.34
N MET A 133 -5.40 -21.14 -0.07
CA MET A 133 -5.69 -19.94 0.72
C MET A 133 -4.61 -18.85 0.55
N LEU A 134 -3.33 -19.24 0.38
CA LEU A 134 -2.23 -18.30 0.14
C LEU A 134 -2.39 -17.54 -1.17
N GLY A 135 -2.75 -18.22 -2.27
CA GLY A 135 -2.98 -17.59 -3.57
C GLY A 135 -4.12 -16.57 -3.52
N THR A 136 -5.19 -16.92 -2.80
CA THR A 136 -6.33 -16.02 -2.59
C THR A 136 -5.93 -14.78 -1.77
N ILE A 137 -5.17 -14.96 -0.69
CA ILE A 137 -4.67 -13.86 0.14
C ILE A 137 -3.77 -12.95 -0.69
N LEU A 138 -2.87 -13.52 -1.49
CA LEU A 138 -1.98 -12.73 -2.35
C LEU A 138 -2.76 -11.93 -3.39
N THR A 139 -3.74 -12.54 -4.04
CA THR A 139 -4.60 -11.84 -5.00
C THR A 139 -5.34 -10.67 -4.34
N ASP A 140 -5.87 -10.86 -3.14
CA ASP A 140 -6.58 -9.81 -2.41
C ASP A 140 -5.62 -8.68 -1.94
N VAL A 141 -4.40 -9.03 -1.49
CA VAL A 141 -3.40 -8.04 -1.03
C VAL A 141 -2.90 -7.18 -2.19
N PHE A 142 -2.76 -7.80 -3.36
CA PHE A 142 -2.23 -7.12 -4.55
C PHE A 142 -3.32 -6.64 -5.51
N SER A 143 -4.59 -6.68 -5.09
CA SER A 143 -5.68 -6.09 -5.86
C SER A 143 -5.54 -4.55 -5.93
N ASP A 144 -5.95 -3.99 -7.05
CA ASP A 144 -5.94 -2.55 -7.22
C ASP A 144 -6.91 -1.89 -6.24
N VAL A 145 -6.39 -0.90 -5.50
CA VAL A 145 -7.17 -0.13 -4.54
C VAL A 145 -7.51 1.24 -5.15
N ASN A 146 -8.79 1.47 -5.39
CA ASN A 146 -9.28 2.78 -5.80
C ASN A 146 -9.73 3.58 -4.58
N ILE A 147 -8.92 4.54 -4.14
CA ILE A 147 -9.23 5.40 -2.99
C ILE A 147 -10.42 6.33 -3.22
N TYR A 148 -10.80 6.58 -4.48
CA TYR A 148 -11.98 7.38 -4.83
C TYR A 148 -13.30 6.64 -4.61
N ASP A 149 -13.27 5.33 -4.40
CA ASP A 149 -14.45 4.59 -3.93
C ASP A 149 -14.75 4.92 -2.47
N ASP A 150 -15.98 4.67 -2.03
CA ASP A 150 -16.34 4.93 -0.64
C ASP A 150 -15.75 3.89 0.30
N ASP A 151 -15.56 2.66 -0.19
CA ASP A 151 -14.99 1.55 0.54
C ASP A 151 -13.80 0.97 -0.20
N ILE A 152 -12.80 0.59 0.56
CA ILE A 152 -11.62 -0.16 0.10
C ILE A 152 -11.75 -1.60 0.57
N ARG A 153 -11.62 -2.55 -0.36
CA ARG A 153 -11.56 -3.97 -0.02
C ARG A 153 -10.11 -4.41 0.19
N LEU A 154 -9.84 -5.01 1.33
CA LEU A 154 -8.54 -5.59 1.65
C LEU A 154 -8.74 -6.85 2.49
N LEU A 155 -8.12 -7.96 2.09
CA LEU A 155 -8.20 -9.25 2.80
C LEU A 155 -9.66 -9.65 3.12
N GLN A 156 -10.55 -9.57 2.15
CA GLN A 156 -11.98 -9.88 2.27
C GLN A 156 -12.77 -8.98 3.25
N ARG A 157 -12.13 -7.94 3.78
CA ARG A 157 -12.78 -6.95 4.64
C ARG A 157 -12.96 -5.64 3.88
N ARG A 158 -14.02 -4.93 4.25
CA ARG A 158 -14.28 -3.58 3.75
C ARG A 158 -13.85 -2.56 4.78
N PHE A 159 -13.10 -1.58 4.33
CA PHE A 159 -12.69 -0.42 5.10
C PHE A 159 -13.22 0.83 4.41
N VAL A 160 -13.67 1.79 5.20
CA VAL A 160 -14.06 3.08 4.63
C VAL A 160 -12.82 3.74 4.03
N SER A 161 -12.92 4.21 2.79
CA SER A 161 -11.83 4.97 2.17
C SER A 161 -11.56 6.24 2.98
N PRO A 162 -10.29 6.68 3.13
CA PRO A 162 -9.96 7.95 3.79
C PRO A 162 -10.65 9.17 3.20
N ILE A 163 -11.07 9.09 1.93
CA ILE A 163 -11.86 10.10 1.24
C ILE A 163 -13.28 9.61 0.90
N GLY A 164 -13.72 8.49 1.51
CA GLY A 164 -15.08 7.98 1.40
C GLY A 164 -16.08 8.87 2.12
N ARG A 165 -17.36 8.79 1.74
CA ARG A 165 -18.45 9.61 2.35
C ARG A 165 -18.53 9.47 3.87
N GLY A 166 -18.17 8.29 4.41
CA GLY A 166 -18.14 8.04 5.86
C GLY A 166 -16.84 8.43 6.57
N ALA A 167 -15.81 8.86 5.84
CA ALA A 167 -14.44 9.02 6.36
C ALA A 167 -14.36 9.89 7.63
N ILE A 168 -15.11 10.99 7.69
CA ILE A 168 -15.11 11.92 8.84
C ILE A 168 -15.54 11.23 10.14
N SER A 169 -16.39 10.20 10.06
CA SER A 169 -16.84 9.46 11.24
C SER A 169 -15.83 8.43 11.72
N PHE A 170 -15.05 7.86 10.80
CA PHE A 170 -14.13 6.77 11.10
C PHE A 170 -12.70 7.23 11.37
N TYR A 171 -12.25 8.32 10.72
CA TYR A 171 -10.87 8.80 10.81
C TYR A 171 -10.74 10.07 11.63
N LYS A 172 -9.55 10.28 12.17
CA LYS A 172 -9.10 11.54 12.76
C LYS A 172 -8.15 12.22 11.79
N PHE A 173 -8.46 13.44 11.39
CA PHE A 173 -7.67 14.21 10.46
C PHE A 173 -6.89 15.29 11.18
N TYR A 174 -5.62 15.43 10.87
CA TYR A 174 -4.71 16.40 11.41
C TYR A 174 -4.04 17.16 10.27
N LEU A 175 -3.97 18.47 10.39
CA LEU A 175 -3.22 19.30 9.46
C LEU A 175 -1.76 19.30 9.93
N MET A 176 -0.86 18.77 9.10
CA MET A 176 0.57 18.68 9.44
C MET A 176 1.33 19.91 8.95
N ASP A 177 0.91 20.44 7.80
CA ASP A 177 1.49 21.65 7.20
C ASP A 177 0.43 22.39 6.40
N THR A 178 0.55 23.70 6.31
CA THR A 178 -0.29 24.59 5.50
C THR A 178 0.44 25.13 4.28
N LEU A 179 1.73 24.87 4.14
CA LEU A 179 2.51 25.25 2.98
C LEU A 179 2.18 24.27 1.83
N MET A 180 1.47 24.79 0.84
CA MET A 180 1.39 24.09 -0.46
C MET A 180 2.72 24.37 -1.18
N VAL A 181 3.48 23.32 -1.40
CA VAL A 181 4.67 23.36 -2.26
C VAL A 181 4.23 23.29 -3.73
#